data_5ca7d4620b55aaac8ff6a8974c214ad5
#
_entry.id   5ca7d4620b55aaac8ff6a8974c214ad5
#
_cell.length_a   1.000
_cell.length_b   1.000
_cell.length_c   1.000
_cell.angle_alpha   90.00
_cell.angle_beta   90.00
_cell.angle_gamma   90.00
#
_symmetry.space_group_name_H-M   'P 1'
#
loop_
_entity.id
_entity.type
_entity.pdbx_description
1 polymer ?
#
loop_
_entity_poly.entity_id
_entity_poly.type
_entity_poly.pdbx_seq_one_letter_code
_entity_poly.pdbx_strand_id
1 'polypeptide(L)'
;MIEKGLKFTAKKIVIAESLISKLVTLFDEEAEIVKVPDGTKLIDDDLELKPKTIKKYGTKLCVTGDVSIKDAEALSSLEYLFADGTVSVNKELEDAFEEIESVYDALKIIDPELGRITDRPMVKVNAAVLEKYPKGVRVEDCAKVTLSEDLSAEDIMEKLHIVDCAMVICSKEQEEAVGMIAEDVAMIQVSGQGSDDEDGEDGGALGMFGSFLGKLKDTQIINAAEYEM
;
A
#
# COMPACT_ATOMS: atom_id res chain seq x y z
N MET A 1 35.94 19.12 20.84
CA MET A 1 36.05 18.52 22.20
C MET A 1 34.63 18.14 22.59
N ILE A 2 34.30 16.84 22.68
CA ILE A 2 32.97 16.39 23.10
C ILE A 2 32.92 16.52 24.63
N GLU A 3 31.92 17.21 25.14
CA GLU A 3 31.76 17.38 26.60
C GLU A 3 31.60 16.01 27.28
N LYS A 4 32.34 15.78 28.37
CA LYS A 4 32.25 14.55 29.15
C LYS A 4 30.85 14.46 29.78
N GLY A 5 30.10 13.44 29.37
CA GLY A 5 28.76 13.16 29.91
C GLY A 5 27.59 13.34 28.92
N LEU A 6 27.88 13.76 27.67
CA LEU A 6 26.86 13.78 26.63
C LEU A 6 26.51 12.34 26.23
N LYS A 7 25.24 11.98 26.32
CA LYS A 7 24.69 10.72 25.76
C LYS A 7 23.56 11.05 24.79
N PHE A 8 23.52 10.33 23.68
CA PHE A 8 22.41 10.39 22.74
C PHE A 8 21.40 9.32 23.13
N THR A 9 20.20 9.74 23.48
CA THR A 9 19.06 8.86 23.75
C THR A 9 18.14 8.84 22.53
N ALA A 10 18.12 7.72 21.81
CA ALA A 10 17.22 7.47 20.70
C ALA A 10 16.96 5.98 20.61
N LYS A 11 15.75 5.59 20.14
CA LYS A 11 15.43 4.17 19.89
C LYS A 11 16.24 3.59 18.76
N LYS A 12 16.44 4.38 17.69
CA LYS A 12 17.17 3.99 16.47
C LYS A 12 18.16 5.10 16.11
N ILE A 13 19.38 4.72 15.81
CA ILE A 13 20.47 5.62 15.44
C ILE A 13 21.05 5.15 14.11
N VAL A 14 20.93 5.97 13.07
CA VAL A 14 21.59 5.72 11.77
C VAL A 14 22.92 6.44 11.76
N ILE A 15 24.02 5.73 11.52
CA ILE A 15 25.36 6.27 11.61
C ILE A 15 26.27 5.78 10.48
N ALA A 16 27.09 6.68 9.94
CA ALA A 16 28.10 6.32 8.96
C ALA A 16 29.17 5.41 9.59
N GLU A 17 29.61 4.39 8.86
CA GLU A 17 30.54 3.35 9.35
C GLU A 17 31.81 3.93 9.95
N SER A 18 32.41 4.94 9.31
CA SER A 18 33.65 5.57 9.78
C SER A 18 33.50 6.32 11.11
N LEU A 19 32.28 6.61 11.54
CA LEU A 19 32.00 7.36 12.77
C LEU A 19 31.70 6.45 13.97
N ILE A 20 31.38 5.19 13.75
CA ILE A 20 30.96 4.26 14.82
C ILE A 20 31.99 4.17 15.93
N SER A 21 33.25 3.88 15.58
CA SER A 21 34.32 3.73 16.57
C SER A 21 34.57 4.97 17.43
N LYS A 22 34.17 6.15 16.93
CA LYS A 22 34.36 7.43 17.61
C LYS A 22 33.16 7.79 18.52
N LEU A 23 31.97 7.34 18.16
CA LEU A 23 30.71 7.83 18.77
C LEU A 23 29.94 6.75 19.52
N VAL A 24 30.26 5.46 19.39
CA VAL A 24 29.52 4.35 19.99
C VAL A 24 29.38 4.47 21.52
N THR A 25 30.39 5.03 22.18
CA THR A 25 30.37 5.23 23.66
C THR A 25 29.42 6.34 24.12
N LEU A 26 28.89 7.12 23.17
CA LEU A 26 27.93 8.20 23.44
C LEU A 26 26.47 7.75 23.28
N PHE A 27 26.24 6.53 22.76
CA PHE A 27 24.90 6.01 22.53
C PHE A 27 24.38 5.29 23.78
N ASP A 28 23.06 5.23 23.89
CA ASP A 28 22.41 4.39 24.88
C ASP A 28 22.62 2.92 24.52
N GLU A 29 22.80 2.05 25.52
CA GLU A 29 22.99 0.61 25.31
C GLU A 29 21.74 -0.06 24.70
N GLU A 30 20.57 0.55 24.87
CA GLU A 30 19.30 0.06 24.34
C GLU A 30 19.01 0.57 22.90
N ALA A 31 19.83 1.47 22.36
CA ALA A 31 19.61 2.02 21.03
C ALA A 31 19.94 1.02 19.93
N GLU A 32 19.02 0.83 18.98
CA GLU A 32 19.29 0.13 17.72
C GLU A 32 20.25 0.95 16.88
N ILE A 33 21.40 0.38 16.52
CA ILE A 33 22.41 1.06 15.70
C ILE A 33 22.39 0.51 14.28
N VAL A 34 21.93 1.33 13.34
CA VAL A 34 21.96 1.05 11.91
C VAL A 34 23.21 1.70 11.29
N LYS A 35 24.04 0.86 10.67
CA LYS A 35 25.26 1.30 9.99
C LYS A 35 24.94 1.58 8.53
N VAL A 36 25.37 2.71 8.03
CA VAL A 36 25.25 3.08 6.62
C VAL A 36 26.62 3.42 6.03
N PRO A 37 26.84 3.18 4.74
CA PRO A 37 28.10 3.55 4.07
C PRO A 37 28.42 5.03 4.20
N ASP A 38 29.70 5.37 4.20
CA ASP A 38 30.14 6.77 4.22
C ASP A 38 29.63 7.52 2.98
N GLY A 39 29.23 8.75 3.19
CA GLY A 39 28.65 9.61 2.15
C GLY A 39 27.15 9.46 1.94
N THR A 40 26.49 8.55 2.65
CA THR A 40 25.02 8.41 2.64
C THR A 40 24.35 9.72 3.06
N LYS A 41 23.33 10.14 2.30
CA LYS A 41 22.56 11.37 2.54
C LYS A 41 21.21 11.04 3.15
N LEU A 42 20.89 11.73 4.23
CA LEU A 42 19.59 11.64 4.89
C LEU A 42 18.55 12.47 4.14
N ILE A 43 17.38 11.87 3.92
CA ILE A 43 16.16 12.48 3.40
C ILE A 43 15.05 12.15 4.41
N ASP A 44 14.56 13.19 5.07
CA ASP A 44 13.58 13.08 6.16
C ASP A 44 12.17 13.31 5.60
N ASP A 45 11.74 12.47 4.67
CA ASP A 45 10.42 12.51 4.02
C ASP A 45 10.30 11.28 3.09
N ASP A 46 9.10 11.04 2.54
CA ASP A 46 8.89 10.09 1.46
C ASP A 46 9.65 10.48 0.20
N LEU A 47 10.10 9.49 -0.55
CA LEU A 47 10.94 9.71 -1.71
C LEU A 47 10.41 9.01 -2.97
N GLU A 48 10.17 9.76 -4.04
CA GLU A 48 10.13 9.20 -5.40
C GLU A 48 11.52 9.30 -6.03
N LEU A 49 12.14 8.14 -6.28
CA LEU A 49 13.49 8.07 -6.86
C LEU A 49 13.46 8.50 -8.33
N LYS A 50 14.16 9.59 -8.64
CA LYS A 50 14.27 10.19 -9.99
C LYS A 50 15.73 10.57 -10.28
N PRO A 51 16.14 10.74 -11.55
CA PRO A 51 17.50 11.18 -11.89
C PRO A 51 17.92 12.48 -11.21
N LYS A 52 16.96 13.42 -11.02
CA LYS A 52 17.23 14.66 -10.26
C LYS A 52 17.53 14.43 -8.78
N THR A 53 16.97 13.37 -8.19
CA THR A 53 17.21 12.97 -6.80
C THR A 53 18.66 12.53 -6.63
N ILE A 54 19.12 11.65 -7.51
CA ILE A 54 20.50 11.19 -7.56
C ILE A 54 21.46 12.37 -7.75
N LYS A 55 21.14 13.27 -8.68
CA LYS A 55 21.96 14.47 -8.91
C LYS A 55 22.03 15.39 -7.69
N LYS A 56 20.98 15.48 -6.89
CA LYS A 56 20.91 16.37 -5.72
C LYS A 56 21.54 15.76 -4.47
N TYR A 57 21.29 14.50 -4.23
CA TYR A 57 21.65 13.83 -2.97
C TYR A 57 22.78 12.81 -3.11
N GLY A 58 23.13 12.39 -4.33
CA GLY A 58 24.12 11.34 -4.58
C GLY A 58 23.49 9.96 -4.70
N THR A 59 24.36 8.94 -4.73
CA THR A 59 24.01 7.55 -5.05
C THR A 59 23.77 6.67 -3.81
N LYS A 60 23.99 7.20 -2.60
CA LYS A 60 23.79 6.52 -1.32
C LYS A 60 22.78 7.30 -0.49
N LEU A 61 21.62 6.72 -0.27
CA LEU A 61 20.49 7.39 0.33
C LEU A 61 20.04 6.69 1.63
N CYS A 62 19.67 7.52 2.61
CA CYS A 62 18.95 7.09 3.82
C CYS A 62 17.64 7.88 3.88
N VAL A 63 16.52 7.20 3.81
CA VAL A 63 15.17 7.79 3.74
C VAL A 63 14.41 7.37 4.98
N THR A 64 13.79 8.31 5.70
CA THR A 64 13.00 8.02 6.91
C THR A 64 11.54 7.74 6.62
N GLY A 65 11.14 7.76 5.36
CA GLY A 65 9.78 7.46 4.88
C GLY A 65 9.76 6.36 3.83
N ASP A 66 8.66 6.31 3.08
CA ASP A 66 8.48 5.38 1.98
C ASP A 66 9.26 5.78 0.73
N VAL A 67 9.71 4.78 -0.03
CA VAL A 67 10.44 5.00 -1.28
C VAL A 67 9.69 4.41 -2.46
N SER A 68 9.52 5.21 -3.53
CA SER A 68 8.90 4.74 -4.78
C SER A 68 9.94 4.76 -5.92
N ILE A 69 10.16 3.60 -6.55
CA ILE A 69 11.13 3.37 -7.62
C ILE A 69 10.40 2.98 -8.90
N LYS A 70 10.36 3.92 -9.87
CA LYS A 70 9.68 3.76 -11.15
C LYS A 70 10.59 4.09 -12.33
N ASP A 71 11.78 4.60 -12.08
CA ASP A 71 12.70 5.12 -13.08
C ASP A 71 13.98 4.28 -13.13
N ALA A 72 14.19 3.61 -14.28
CA ALA A 72 15.32 2.71 -14.48
C ALA A 72 16.69 3.44 -14.47
N GLU A 73 16.76 4.69 -14.99
CA GLU A 73 17.98 5.48 -15.01
C GLU A 73 18.40 5.87 -13.59
N ALA A 74 17.42 6.29 -12.78
CA ALA A 74 17.68 6.62 -11.40
C ALA A 74 18.11 5.39 -10.58
N LEU A 75 17.45 4.24 -10.80
CA LEU A 75 17.81 2.99 -10.13
C LEU A 75 19.22 2.53 -10.50
N SER A 76 19.58 2.55 -11.77
CA SER A 76 20.90 2.12 -12.25
C SER A 76 22.07 2.95 -11.66
N SER A 77 21.76 4.14 -11.17
CA SER A 77 22.74 5.04 -10.54
C SER A 77 22.77 4.92 -9.01
N LEU A 78 21.84 4.17 -8.41
CA LEU A 78 21.77 3.99 -6.97
C LEU A 78 22.75 2.92 -6.51
N GLU A 79 23.59 3.24 -5.53
CA GLU A 79 24.58 2.31 -4.96
C GLU A 79 24.11 1.72 -3.63
N TYR A 80 23.36 2.49 -2.84
CA TYR A 80 22.90 2.07 -1.52
C TYR A 80 21.58 2.75 -1.16
N LEU A 81 20.67 1.99 -0.57
CA LEU A 81 19.41 2.49 -0.02
C LEU A 81 19.15 1.94 1.39
N PHE A 82 18.97 2.84 2.34
CA PHE A 82 18.28 2.55 3.59
C PHE A 82 16.94 3.27 3.56
N ALA A 83 15.84 2.56 3.80
CA ALA A 83 14.49 3.12 3.91
C ALA A 83 13.85 2.66 5.23
N ASP A 84 13.46 3.60 6.08
CA ASP A 84 12.73 3.34 7.32
C ASP A 84 11.23 3.35 7.01
N GLY A 85 10.82 2.45 6.12
CA GLY A 85 9.46 2.34 5.58
C GLY A 85 9.38 1.33 4.43
N THR A 86 8.32 1.47 3.61
CA THR A 86 8.06 0.59 2.47
C THR A 86 8.79 1.07 1.22
N VAL A 87 9.52 0.16 0.57
CA VAL A 87 10.04 0.39 -0.78
C VAL A 87 9.08 -0.19 -1.81
N SER A 88 8.54 0.66 -2.68
CA SER A 88 7.67 0.27 -3.80
C SER A 88 8.47 0.30 -5.10
N VAL A 89 8.58 -0.84 -5.79
CA VAL A 89 9.37 -0.98 -7.03
C VAL A 89 8.46 -1.44 -8.17
N ASN A 90 8.56 -0.81 -9.34
CA ASN A 90 7.91 -1.32 -10.53
C ASN A 90 8.43 -2.72 -10.87
N LYS A 91 7.53 -3.64 -11.22
CA LYS A 91 7.84 -5.06 -11.50
C LYS A 91 8.97 -5.24 -12.51
N GLU A 92 9.01 -4.42 -13.53
CA GLU A 92 10.08 -4.45 -14.55
C GLU A 92 11.46 -4.06 -14.04
N LEU A 93 11.54 -3.49 -12.83
CA LEU A 93 12.77 -3.05 -12.17
C LEU A 93 13.16 -3.94 -10.97
N GLU A 94 12.39 -4.98 -10.70
CA GLU A 94 12.57 -5.86 -9.54
C GLU A 94 13.96 -6.49 -9.52
N ASP A 95 14.35 -7.17 -10.60
CA ASP A 95 15.66 -7.82 -10.71
C ASP A 95 16.83 -6.82 -10.54
N ALA A 96 16.68 -5.62 -11.13
CA ALA A 96 17.70 -4.59 -11.01
C ALA A 96 17.77 -3.99 -9.59
N PHE A 97 16.65 -3.96 -8.87
CA PHE A 97 16.61 -3.51 -7.49
C PHE A 97 17.24 -4.53 -6.53
N GLU A 98 17.07 -5.83 -6.79
CA GLU A 98 17.68 -6.88 -5.97
C GLU A 98 19.22 -6.84 -5.97
N GLU A 99 19.81 -6.25 -7.00
CA GLU A 99 21.27 -6.07 -7.08
C GLU A 99 21.78 -4.87 -6.25
N ILE A 100 20.88 -4.01 -5.77
CA ILE A 100 21.24 -2.85 -4.95
C ILE A 100 21.38 -3.27 -3.48
N GLU A 101 22.46 -2.87 -2.84
CA GLU A 101 22.61 -3.02 -1.40
C GLU A 101 21.55 -2.15 -0.70
N SER A 102 20.53 -2.80 -0.14
CA SER A 102 19.39 -2.10 0.43
C SER A 102 18.92 -2.70 1.75
N VAL A 103 18.39 -1.83 2.62
CA VAL A 103 17.75 -2.19 3.89
C VAL A 103 16.43 -1.43 3.96
N TYR A 104 15.34 -2.13 4.22
CA TYR A 104 13.99 -1.56 4.28
C TYR A 104 13.07 -2.39 5.17
N ASP A 105 11.95 -1.81 5.62
CA ASP A 105 11.01 -2.53 6.47
C ASP A 105 10.11 -3.47 5.63
N ALA A 106 9.67 -3.03 4.45
CA ALA A 106 8.83 -3.83 3.55
C ALA A 106 9.15 -3.54 2.08
N LEU A 107 8.97 -4.55 1.22
CA LEU A 107 9.07 -4.41 -0.24
C LEU A 107 7.71 -4.65 -0.88
N LYS A 108 7.31 -3.76 -1.78
CA LYS A 108 6.06 -3.86 -2.56
C LYS A 108 6.37 -3.78 -4.05
N ILE A 109 6.12 -4.86 -4.77
CA ILE A 109 6.27 -4.89 -6.23
C ILE A 109 4.99 -4.37 -6.88
N ILE A 110 5.11 -3.38 -7.75
CA ILE A 110 4.00 -2.71 -8.45
C ILE A 110 4.06 -3.07 -9.92
N ASP A 111 3.03 -3.72 -10.44
CA ASP A 111 2.86 -3.87 -11.88
C ASP A 111 2.10 -2.65 -12.43
N PRO A 112 2.73 -1.77 -13.23
CA PRO A 112 2.08 -0.56 -13.73
C PRO A 112 0.98 -0.83 -14.76
N GLU A 113 0.97 -2.02 -15.38
CA GLU A 113 -0.07 -2.44 -16.32
C GLU A 113 -1.27 -3.12 -15.63
N LEU A 114 -1.13 -3.43 -14.34
CA LEU A 114 -2.22 -3.89 -13.50
C LEU A 114 -2.93 -2.71 -12.86
N GLY A 115 -4.21 -2.55 -13.15
CA GLY A 115 -5.06 -1.55 -12.49
C GLY A 115 -5.14 -1.81 -10.99
N ARG A 116 -5.06 -0.76 -10.18
CA ARG A 116 -5.29 -0.84 -8.72
C ARG A 116 -6.39 0.11 -8.32
N ILE A 117 -7.31 -0.40 -7.52
CA ILE A 117 -8.39 0.37 -6.91
C ILE A 117 -8.35 0.04 -5.41
N THR A 118 -7.94 1.01 -4.59
CA THR A 118 -7.76 0.79 -3.15
C THR A 118 -8.49 1.84 -2.32
N ASP A 119 -8.81 1.49 -1.07
CA ASP A 119 -9.34 2.42 -0.07
C ASP A 119 -10.61 3.16 -0.52
N ARG A 120 -11.54 2.44 -1.16
CA ARG A 120 -12.79 3.05 -1.63
C ARG A 120 -14.00 2.53 -0.85
N PRO A 121 -14.90 3.43 -0.41
CA PRO A 121 -16.14 3.00 0.23
C PRO A 121 -17.05 2.22 -0.73
N MET A 122 -17.05 2.58 -2.02
CA MET A 122 -17.79 1.88 -3.06
C MET A 122 -17.03 1.89 -4.38
N VAL A 123 -17.00 0.72 -5.04
CA VAL A 123 -16.39 0.52 -6.36
C VAL A 123 -17.40 -0.21 -7.25
N LYS A 124 -17.52 0.25 -8.50
CA LYS A 124 -18.22 -0.50 -9.55
C LYS A 124 -17.20 -0.89 -10.62
N VAL A 125 -17.06 -2.20 -10.85
CA VAL A 125 -16.21 -2.75 -11.92
C VAL A 125 -17.11 -3.18 -13.08
N ASN A 126 -16.79 -2.74 -14.27
CA ASN A 126 -17.49 -3.06 -15.53
C ASN A 126 -16.45 -3.40 -16.62
N ALA A 127 -16.90 -3.85 -17.78
CA ALA A 127 -16.03 -4.22 -18.92
C ALA A 127 -15.08 -3.08 -19.31
N ALA A 128 -15.53 -1.83 -19.31
CA ALA A 128 -14.69 -0.68 -19.64
C ALA A 128 -13.52 -0.47 -18.66
N VAL A 129 -13.68 -0.84 -17.40
CA VAL A 129 -12.58 -0.82 -16.41
C VAL A 129 -11.54 -1.89 -16.76
N LEU A 130 -11.96 -3.10 -17.12
CA LEU A 130 -11.04 -4.19 -17.50
C LEU A 130 -10.35 -3.92 -18.84
N GLU A 131 -11.03 -3.31 -19.80
CA GLU A 131 -10.43 -2.90 -21.09
C GLU A 131 -9.28 -1.89 -20.92
N LYS A 132 -9.40 -1.02 -19.91
CA LYS A 132 -8.38 -0.01 -19.60
C LYS A 132 -7.07 -0.62 -19.11
N TYR A 133 -7.14 -1.78 -18.48
CA TYR A 133 -6.00 -2.45 -17.84
C TYR A 133 -5.81 -3.85 -18.43
N PRO A 134 -4.97 -4.02 -19.47
CA PRO A 134 -4.81 -5.29 -20.18
C PRO A 134 -4.39 -6.47 -19.31
N LYS A 135 -3.62 -6.23 -18.26
CA LYS A 135 -3.19 -7.26 -17.29
C LYS A 135 -4.18 -7.46 -16.16
N GLY A 136 -5.33 -6.77 -16.19
CA GLY A 136 -6.38 -6.89 -15.20
C GLY A 136 -6.40 -5.79 -14.16
N VAL A 137 -7.26 -5.97 -13.14
CA VAL A 137 -7.50 -4.99 -12.07
C VAL A 137 -7.46 -5.69 -10.71
N ARG A 138 -6.69 -5.15 -9.78
CA ARG A 138 -6.71 -5.52 -8.38
C ARG A 138 -7.54 -4.52 -7.60
N VAL A 139 -8.57 -5.01 -6.91
CA VAL A 139 -9.43 -4.22 -6.01
C VAL A 139 -9.13 -4.67 -4.59
N GLU A 140 -8.66 -3.77 -3.74
CA GLU A 140 -8.25 -4.10 -2.37
C GLU A 140 -8.70 -3.04 -1.36
N ASP A 141 -8.92 -3.44 -0.11
CA ASP A 141 -9.32 -2.56 1.01
C ASP A 141 -10.59 -1.73 0.70
N CYS A 142 -11.56 -2.31 0.01
CA CYS A 142 -12.80 -1.63 -0.34
C CYS A 142 -13.99 -2.10 0.50
N ALA A 143 -14.84 -1.15 0.96
CA ALA A 143 -16.00 -1.54 1.75
C ALA A 143 -17.07 -2.26 0.90
N LYS A 144 -17.26 -1.85 -0.36
CA LYS A 144 -18.24 -2.48 -1.26
C LYS A 144 -17.73 -2.48 -2.70
N VAL A 145 -17.70 -3.67 -3.30
CA VAL A 145 -17.39 -3.87 -4.73
C VAL A 145 -18.65 -4.38 -5.42
N THR A 146 -19.08 -3.75 -6.50
CA THR A 146 -20.21 -4.19 -7.31
C THR A 146 -19.72 -4.54 -8.72
N LEU A 147 -19.91 -5.77 -9.13
CA LEU A 147 -19.63 -6.20 -10.48
C LEU A 147 -20.83 -5.93 -11.38
N SER A 148 -20.56 -5.38 -12.55
CA SER A 148 -21.60 -5.11 -13.55
C SER A 148 -21.93 -6.40 -14.31
N GLU A 149 -23.18 -6.55 -14.75
CA GLU A 149 -23.65 -7.73 -15.47
C GLU A 149 -23.00 -7.90 -16.87
N ASP A 150 -22.32 -6.86 -17.37
CA ASP A 150 -21.56 -6.89 -18.61
C ASP A 150 -20.22 -7.64 -18.51
N LEU A 151 -19.81 -8.04 -17.29
CA LEU A 151 -18.62 -8.84 -17.07
C LEU A 151 -18.93 -10.34 -17.23
N SER A 152 -18.19 -11.01 -18.09
CA SER A 152 -18.24 -12.47 -18.19
C SER A 152 -17.52 -13.14 -17.01
N ALA A 153 -17.86 -14.38 -16.71
CA ALA A 153 -17.15 -15.18 -15.72
C ALA A 153 -15.67 -15.38 -16.09
N GLU A 154 -15.38 -15.49 -17.40
CA GLU A 154 -14.02 -15.62 -17.93
C GLU A 154 -13.20 -14.34 -17.68
N ASP A 155 -13.75 -13.17 -18.00
CA ASP A 155 -13.08 -11.89 -17.71
C ASP A 155 -12.81 -11.68 -16.21
N ILE A 156 -13.75 -12.11 -15.36
CA ILE A 156 -13.58 -12.04 -13.91
C ILE A 156 -12.40 -12.91 -13.47
N MET A 157 -12.35 -14.18 -13.94
CA MET A 157 -11.27 -15.11 -13.55
C MET A 157 -9.90 -14.71 -14.09
N GLU A 158 -9.85 -14.14 -15.30
CA GLU A 158 -8.58 -13.80 -15.93
C GLU A 158 -8.01 -12.44 -15.51
N LYS A 159 -8.90 -11.46 -15.26
CA LYS A 159 -8.50 -10.06 -15.16
C LYS A 159 -8.86 -9.38 -13.84
N LEU A 160 -9.56 -10.06 -12.92
CA LEU A 160 -9.98 -9.42 -11.69
C LEU A 160 -9.40 -10.13 -10.47
N HIS A 161 -8.85 -9.35 -9.53
CA HIS A 161 -8.42 -9.81 -8.22
C HIS A 161 -9.10 -8.95 -7.16
N ILE A 162 -9.79 -9.57 -6.21
CA ILE A 162 -10.49 -8.85 -5.13
C ILE A 162 -9.92 -9.35 -3.80
N VAL A 163 -9.36 -8.44 -3.01
CA VAL A 163 -8.66 -8.78 -1.77
C VAL A 163 -9.06 -7.83 -0.64
N ASP A 164 -9.21 -8.36 0.59
CA ASP A 164 -9.50 -7.57 1.79
C ASP A 164 -10.71 -6.63 1.64
N CYS A 165 -11.77 -7.09 0.99
CA CYS A 165 -12.98 -6.31 0.80
C CYS A 165 -14.12 -6.76 1.72
N ALA A 166 -14.89 -5.80 2.25
CA ALA A 166 -15.98 -6.17 3.16
C ALA A 166 -17.15 -6.83 2.43
N MET A 167 -17.48 -6.39 1.21
CA MET A 167 -18.61 -6.93 0.46
C MET A 167 -18.36 -6.92 -1.04
N VAL A 168 -18.70 -8.02 -1.72
CA VAL A 168 -18.75 -8.10 -3.19
C VAL A 168 -20.19 -8.43 -3.62
N ILE A 169 -20.73 -7.64 -4.55
CA ILE A 169 -22.05 -7.89 -5.17
C ILE A 169 -21.84 -8.31 -6.62
N CYS A 170 -22.38 -9.46 -7.00
CA CYS A 170 -22.28 -10.03 -8.34
C CYS A 170 -23.61 -10.62 -8.80
N SER A 171 -23.75 -10.97 -10.08
CA SER A 171 -24.88 -11.72 -10.59
C SER A 171 -24.77 -13.21 -10.23
N LYS A 172 -25.83 -13.97 -10.44
CA LYS A 172 -25.85 -15.43 -10.21
C LYS A 172 -24.85 -16.16 -11.10
N GLU A 173 -24.68 -15.70 -12.33
CA GLU A 173 -23.77 -16.25 -13.32
C GLU A 173 -22.30 -15.96 -12.99
N GLN A 174 -22.04 -14.92 -12.21
CA GLN A 174 -20.71 -14.49 -11.78
C GLN A 174 -20.26 -15.10 -10.44
N GLU A 175 -21.20 -15.67 -9.67
CA GLU A 175 -20.96 -16.11 -8.28
C GLU A 175 -19.79 -17.08 -8.15
N GLU A 176 -19.72 -18.09 -9.04
CA GLU A 176 -18.65 -19.09 -9.01
C GLU A 176 -17.28 -18.46 -9.32
N ALA A 177 -17.22 -17.62 -10.36
CA ALA A 177 -15.98 -16.92 -10.73
C ALA A 177 -15.47 -16.01 -9.61
N VAL A 178 -16.39 -15.26 -8.98
CA VAL A 178 -16.05 -14.40 -7.84
C VAL A 178 -15.54 -15.20 -6.66
N GLY A 179 -16.18 -16.35 -6.36
CA GLY A 179 -15.74 -17.24 -5.29
C GLY A 179 -14.31 -17.80 -5.49
N MET A 180 -13.86 -17.88 -6.75
CA MET A 180 -12.52 -18.39 -7.08
C MET A 180 -11.42 -17.31 -6.97
N ILE A 181 -11.76 -16.02 -7.17
CA ILE A 181 -10.76 -14.93 -7.24
C ILE A 181 -10.78 -14.00 -6.03
N ALA A 182 -11.76 -14.17 -5.14
CA ALA A 182 -11.90 -13.32 -3.95
C ALA A 182 -11.08 -13.92 -2.78
N GLU A 183 -10.19 -13.10 -2.22
CA GLU A 183 -9.36 -13.42 -1.07
C GLU A 183 -9.74 -12.49 0.10
N ASP A 184 -9.92 -13.03 1.30
CA ASP A 184 -10.25 -12.28 2.53
C ASP A 184 -11.46 -11.34 2.36
N VAL A 185 -12.50 -11.82 1.67
CA VAL A 185 -13.77 -11.08 1.47
C VAL A 185 -14.78 -11.53 2.52
N ALA A 186 -15.30 -10.57 3.30
CA ALA A 186 -16.22 -10.90 4.39
C ALA A 186 -17.59 -11.39 3.92
N MET A 187 -18.07 -10.91 2.75
CA MET A 187 -19.39 -11.31 2.21
C MET A 187 -19.43 -11.23 0.68
N ILE A 188 -19.94 -12.28 0.04
CA ILE A 188 -20.32 -12.27 -1.39
C ILE A 188 -21.85 -12.33 -1.44
N GLN A 189 -22.48 -11.35 -2.08
CA GLN A 189 -23.92 -11.23 -2.23
C GLN A 189 -24.32 -11.35 -3.71
N VAL A 190 -25.26 -12.24 -4.01
CA VAL A 190 -25.81 -12.40 -5.35
C VAL A 190 -26.97 -11.43 -5.56
N SER A 191 -26.91 -10.61 -6.61
CA SER A 191 -28.01 -9.71 -7.01
C SER A 191 -29.28 -10.51 -7.33
N GLY A 192 -30.42 -10.11 -6.75
CA GLY A 192 -31.70 -10.78 -6.99
C GLY A 192 -32.05 -11.90 -6.02
N GLN A 193 -31.19 -12.31 -5.13
CA GLN A 193 -31.57 -13.09 -3.93
C GLN A 193 -31.92 -12.13 -2.79
N GLY A 194 -33.04 -11.45 -2.92
CA GLY A 194 -33.68 -10.77 -1.80
C GLY A 194 -34.27 -11.84 -0.87
N SER A 195 -34.05 -11.70 0.42
CA SER A 195 -34.88 -12.36 1.43
C SER A 195 -36.34 -12.12 1.09
N ASP A 196 -37.11 -13.20 0.87
CA ASP A 196 -38.55 -13.20 0.92
C ASP A 196 -39.00 -12.87 2.36
N ASP A 197 -38.92 -11.61 2.72
CA ASP A 197 -39.67 -11.04 3.82
C ASP A 197 -40.54 -9.94 3.21
N GLU A 198 -41.79 -10.35 2.95
CA GLU A 198 -42.91 -9.46 2.62
C GLU A 198 -43.06 -8.40 3.70
N ASP A 199 -43.42 -7.21 3.23
CA ASP A 199 -43.91 -6.03 3.92
C ASP A 199 -42.91 -4.93 4.30
N GLY A 200 -42.95 -3.85 3.51
CA GLY A 200 -42.53 -2.53 3.95
C GLY A 200 -41.67 -1.72 2.97
N GLU A 201 -42.30 -0.74 2.43
CA GLU A 201 -41.80 0.32 1.57
C GLU A 201 -40.40 0.79 1.93
N ASP A 202 -39.55 0.94 0.89
CA ASP A 202 -38.41 1.87 0.85
C ASP A 202 -37.22 1.60 1.79
N GLY A 203 -36.50 0.47 1.64
CA GLY A 203 -35.37 0.16 2.52
C GLY A 203 -34.38 -0.89 2.03
N GLY A 204 -34.21 -1.06 0.69
CA GLY A 204 -33.22 -1.98 0.14
C GLY A 204 -31.83 -1.66 0.68
N ALA A 205 -30.91 -2.59 0.72
CA ALA A 205 -29.47 -2.54 1.02
C ALA A 205 -28.95 -1.59 2.15
N LEU A 206 -29.56 -0.39 2.33
CA LEU A 206 -29.23 0.56 3.41
C LEU A 206 -29.68 0.08 4.79
N GLY A 207 -30.73 -0.74 4.87
CA GLY A 207 -31.26 -1.25 6.15
C GLY A 207 -30.35 -2.29 6.81
N MET A 208 -29.68 -3.14 6.03
CA MET A 208 -28.72 -4.14 6.54
C MET A 208 -27.41 -3.48 7.00
N PHE A 209 -26.94 -2.45 6.30
CA PHE A 209 -25.77 -1.67 6.69
C PHE A 209 -26.01 -0.89 8.00
N GLY A 210 -27.22 -0.37 8.20
CA GLY A 210 -27.61 0.30 9.45
C GLY A 210 -27.58 -0.63 10.67
N SER A 211 -27.92 -1.90 10.51
CA SER A 211 -27.86 -2.91 11.58
C SER A 211 -26.43 -3.31 11.93
N PHE A 212 -25.51 -3.36 10.94
CA PHE A 212 -24.10 -3.66 11.16
C PHE A 212 -23.37 -2.47 11.81
N LEU A 213 -23.63 -1.24 11.35
CA LEU A 213 -23.09 -0.01 11.96
C LEU A 213 -23.65 0.24 13.37
N GLY A 214 -24.86 -0.22 13.67
CA GLY A 214 -25.44 -0.13 15.01
C GLY A 214 -24.73 -0.98 16.06
N LYS A 215 -23.95 -1.98 15.66
CA LYS A 215 -23.11 -2.81 16.55
C LYS A 215 -21.71 -2.23 16.80
N LEU A 216 -21.30 -1.23 16.02
CA LEU A 216 -20.01 -0.52 16.18
C LEU A 216 -20.18 0.77 17.02
N LYS A 217 -20.92 0.70 18.11
CA LYS A 217 -21.35 1.85 18.93
C LYS A 217 -20.22 2.61 19.67
N ASP A 218 -18.96 2.31 19.42
CA ASP A 218 -17.81 2.99 20.05
C ASP A 218 -16.75 3.53 19.08
N THR A 219 -17.09 3.72 17.79
CA THR A 219 -16.16 4.34 16.85
C THR A 219 -16.64 5.75 16.53
N GLN A 220 -15.95 6.77 17.06
CA GLN A 220 -16.13 8.16 16.66
C GLN A 220 -15.70 8.33 15.21
N ILE A 221 -16.66 8.57 14.31
CA ILE A 221 -16.36 9.00 12.94
C ILE A 221 -15.97 10.48 13.01
N ILE A 222 -14.67 10.77 12.93
CA ILE A 222 -14.16 12.12 12.75
C ILE A 222 -14.31 12.47 11.27
N ASN A 223 -15.24 13.36 10.96
CA ASN A 223 -15.45 13.89 9.61
C ASN A 223 -14.33 14.89 9.30
N ALA A 224 -13.33 14.50 8.49
CA ALA A 224 -12.16 15.30 8.13
C ALA A 224 -12.45 16.45 7.12
N ALA A 225 -13.70 16.88 6.98
CA ALA A 225 -14.10 17.94 6.06
C ALA A 225 -14.18 19.35 6.69
N GLU A 226 -13.74 19.52 7.95
CA GLU A 226 -13.83 20.82 8.66
C GLU A 226 -12.52 21.17 9.39
N TYR A 227 -11.41 21.33 8.63
CA TYR A 227 -10.28 22.12 9.09
C TYR A 227 -9.72 22.90 7.89
N GLU A 228 -10.44 23.97 7.52
CA GLU A 228 -9.82 25.19 6.98
C GLU A 228 -9.62 26.16 8.14
N MET A 229 -8.39 26.42 8.49
CA MET A 229 -7.83 27.73 8.86
C MET A 229 -6.30 27.64 8.85
#